data_3b58076ba0ea86f5c8d9f8735503bd57
#
_entry.id   3b58076ba0ea86f5c8d9f8735503bd57
#
_cell.length_a   1.000
_cell.length_b   1.000
_cell.length_c   1.000
_cell.angle_alpha   90.00
_cell.angle_beta   90.00
_cell.angle_gamma   90.00
#
_symmetry.space_group_name_H-M   'P 1'
#
loop_
_entity.id
_entity.type
_entity.pdbx_description
1 polymer ?
#
loop_
_entity_poly.entity_id
_entity_poly.type
_entity_poly.pdbx_seq_one_letter_code
_entity_poly.pdbx_strand_id
1 'polypeptide(L)'
;MRIAIFGYGGVGKALVRLIEEKREELKGEGLKPEVNYVIEYYGGIYAKEGIELTKLIEFTQSGEKDITRYEGGSKEIDVDTVIENGDVDLAVIMTPTNKETGEPGLGFIRKLLGAGINVVTSDK
;
A
#
# COMPACT_ATOMS: atom_id res chain seq x y z
N MET A 1 -7.45 -8.72 -7.81
CA MET A 1 -7.25 -8.51 -6.36
C MET A 1 -6.74 -7.10 -6.13
N ARG A 2 -7.44 -6.36 -5.32
CA ARG A 2 -7.13 -4.95 -5.02
C ARG A 2 -6.38 -4.86 -3.71
N ILE A 3 -5.24 -4.17 -3.74
CA ILE A 3 -4.28 -4.16 -2.64
C ILE A 3 -4.05 -2.72 -2.14
N ALA A 4 -3.98 -2.56 -0.83
CA ALA A 4 -3.50 -1.34 -0.18
C ALA A 4 -2.18 -1.66 0.53
N ILE A 5 -1.16 -0.85 0.27
CA ILE A 5 0.15 -1.00 0.90
C ILE A 5 0.30 0.11 1.95
N PHE A 6 0.59 -0.27 3.19
CA PHE A 6 0.83 0.67 4.29
C PHE A 6 2.32 0.64 4.62
N GLY A 7 2.99 1.73 4.31
CA GLY A 7 4.44 1.86 4.46
C GLY A 7 5.17 1.68 3.14
N TYR A 8 5.86 2.72 2.70
CA TYR A 8 6.58 2.71 1.43
C TYR A 8 8.07 2.99 1.66
N GLY A 9 8.64 2.27 2.64
CA GLY A 9 10.08 2.23 2.87
C GLY A 9 10.74 1.17 2.00
N GLY A 10 11.90 0.67 2.41
CA GLY A 10 12.64 -0.33 1.65
C GLY A 10 11.85 -1.58 1.30
N VAL A 11 11.10 -2.13 2.27
CA VAL A 11 10.31 -3.35 2.06
C VAL A 11 9.11 -3.07 1.15
N GLY A 12 8.42 -1.94 1.34
CA GLY A 12 7.29 -1.56 0.50
C GLY A 12 7.70 -1.35 -0.95
N LYS A 13 8.83 -0.69 -1.18
CA LYS A 13 9.38 -0.48 -2.52
C LYS A 13 9.77 -1.80 -3.16
N ALA A 14 10.35 -2.73 -2.40
CA ALA A 14 10.72 -4.05 -2.89
C ALA A 14 9.48 -4.84 -3.31
N LEU A 15 8.40 -4.77 -2.55
CA LEU A 15 7.14 -5.43 -2.89
C LEU A 15 6.57 -4.88 -4.20
N VAL A 16 6.55 -3.56 -4.36
CA VAL A 16 6.05 -2.91 -5.58
C VAL A 16 6.84 -3.38 -6.80
N ARG A 17 8.16 -3.45 -6.68
CA ARG A 17 9.02 -3.94 -7.76
C ARG A 17 8.73 -5.40 -8.09
N LEU A 18 8.55 -6.22 -7.06
CA LEU A 18 8.25 -7.63 -7.25
C LEU A 18 6.92 -7.84 -7.97
N ILE A 19 5.89 -7.10 -7.58
CA ILE A 19 4.58 -7.17 -8.25
C ILE A 19 4.71 -6.80 -9.73
N GLU A 20 5.46 -5.73 -10.03
CA GLU A 20 5.65 -5.29 -11.41
C GLU A 20 6.43 -6.31 -12.24
N GLU A 21 7.49 -6.90 -11.68
CA GLU A 21 8.29 -7.92 -12.36
C GLU A 21 7.49 -9.20 -12.63
N LYS A 22 6.59 -9.57 -11.71
CA LYS A 22 5.83 -10.80 -11.79
C LYS A 22 4.45 -10.64 -12.42
N ARG A 23 4.11 -9.46 -12.86
CA ARG A 23 2.76 -9.14 -13.38
C ARG A 23 2.31 -10.12 -14.46
N GLU A 24 3.13 -10.36 -15.48
CA GLU A 24 2.76 -11.25 -16.58
C GLU A 24 2.64 -12.70 -16.12
N GLU A 25 3.53 -13.15 -15.26
CA GLU A 25 3.49 -14.49 -14.69
C GLU A 25 2.24 -14.72 -13.86
N LEU A 26 1.91 -13.77 -12.99
CA LEU A 26 0.71 -13.84 -12.15
C LEU A 26 -0.56 -13.81 -13.00
N LYS A 27 -0.58 -13.00 -14.05
CA LYS A 27 -1.70 -12.93 -14.97
C LYS A 27 -1.94 -14.28 -15.65
N GLY A 28 -0.88 -14.98 -16.02
CA GLY A 28 -0.96 -16.32 -16.60
C GLY A 28 -1.56 -17.34 -15.63
N GLU A 29 -1.45 -17.12 -14.33
CA GLU A 29 -2.03 -17.96 -13.29
C GLU A 29 -3.44 -17.51 -12.89
N GLY A 30 -4.01 -16.53 -13.58
CA GLY A 30 -5.33 -15.99 -13.27
C GLY A 30 -5.32 -14.95 -12.14
N LEU A 31 -4.16 -14.53 -11.68
CA LEU A 31 -4.02 -13.52 -10.65
C LEU A 31 -3.74 -12.17 -11.29
N LYS A 32 -4.51 -11.16 -10.89
CA LYS A 32 -4.33 -9.79 -11.39
C LYS A 32 -4.20 -8.86 -10.19
N PRO A 33 -3.01 -8.83 -9.54
CA PRO A 33 -2.82 -7.94 -8.41
C PRO A 33 -2.81 -6.49 -8.89
N GLU A 34 -3.54 -5.65 -8.20
CA GLU A 34 -3.68 -4.24 -8.50
C GLU A 34 -3.46 -3.45 -7.23
N VAL A 35 -2.48 -2.55 -7.23
CA VAL A 35 -2.20 -1.71 -6.07
C VAL A 35 -2.99 -0.42 -6.23
N ASN A 36 -4.00 -0.23 -5.40
CA ASN A 36 -4.88 0.93 -5.46
C ASN A 36 -4.50 2.01 -4.47
N TYR A 37 -3.79 1.64 -3.40
CA TYR A 37 -3.37 2.56 -2.35
C TYR A 37 -1.94 2.29 -1.93
N VAL A 38 -1.20 3.38 -1.73
CA VAL A 38 0.07 3.36 -0.99
C VAL A 38 -0.06 4.42 0.09
N ILE A 39 0.01 4.02 1.36
CA ILE A 39 -0.28 4.87 2.51
C ILE A 39 0.97 5.02 3.37
N GLU A 40 1.30 6.26 3.70
CA GLU A 40 2.33 6.62 4.65
C GLU A 40 1.70 7.41 5.81
N TYR A 41 2.48 7.70 6.86
CA TYR A 41 1.95 8.41 8.02
C TYR A 41 1.50 9.85 7.70
N TYR A 42 2.01 10.44 6.64
CA TYR A 42 1.72 11.82 6.25
C TYR A 42 0.70 11.95 5.12
N GLY A 43 0.22 10.84 4.58
CA GLY A 43 -0.72 10.84 3.47
C GLY A 43 -0.52 9.62 2.59
N GLY A 44 -1.12 9.62 1.42
CA GLY A 44 -1.03 8.46 0.55
C GLY A 44 -1.37 8.76 -0.90
N ILE A 45 -1.39 7.70 -1.69
CA ILE A 45 -1.77 7.71 -3.10
C ILE A 45 -2.99 6.82 -3.27
N TYR A 46 -3.96 7.27 -4.05
CA TYR A 46 -5.11 6.45 -4.43
C TYR A 46 -5.29 6.48 -5.93
N ALA A 47 -5.50 5.32 -6.53
CA ALA A 47 -5.89 5.20 -7.93
C ALA A 47 -6.97 4.13 -8.04
N LYS A 48 -8.18 4.52 -8.41
CA LYS A 48 -9.32 3.62 -8.51
C LYS A 48 -9.07 2.45 -9.45
N GLU A 49 -8.36 2.69 -10.54
CA GLU A 49 -8.06 1.68 -11.56
C GLU A 49 -6.66 1.06 -11.40
N GLY A 50 -6.00 1.34 -10.29
CA GLY A 50 -4.68 0.83 -9.99
C GLY A 50 -3.58 1.86 -10.25
N ILE A 51 -2.61 1.88 -9.34
CA ILE A 51 -1.43 2.75 -9.47
C ILE A 51 -0.52 2.15 -10.54
N GLU A 52 -0.01 2.99 -11.43
CA GLU A 52 0.96 2.55 -12.42
C GLU A 52 2.33 2.41 -11.75
N LEU A 53 2.67 1.17 -11.37
CA LEU A 53 3.82 0.89 -10.53
C LEU A 53 5.16 1.28 -11.15
N THR A 54 5.30 1.16 -12.46
CA THR A 54 6.52 1.57 -13.14
C THR A 54 6.79 3.07 -12.94
N LYS A 55 5.74 3.89 -13.08
CA LYS A 55 5.86 5.34 -12.86
C LYS A 55 6.16 5.67 -11.41
N LEU A 56 5.55 4.94 -10.47
CA LEU A 56 5.80 5.14 -9.05
C LEU A 56 7.25 4.82 -8.71
N ILE A 57 7.78 3.73 -9.23
CA ILE A 57 9.17 3.35 -9.02
C ILE A 57 10.11 4.43 -9.56
N GLU A 58 9.87 4.91 -10.77
CA GLU A 58 10.67 5.98 -11.37
C GLU A 58 10.61 7.27 -10.55
N PHE A 59 9.42 7.62 -10.09
CA PHE A 59 9.21 8.81 -9.25
C PHE A 59 10.05 8.77 -7.99
N THR A 60 10.08 7.63 -7.31
CA THR A 60 10.85 7.49 -6.06
C THR A 60 12.34 7.30 -6.30
N GLN A 61 12.74 6.77 -7.46
CA GLN A 61 14.16 6.65 -7.85
C GLN A 61 14.80 8.01 -8.15
N SER A 62 13.99 9.00 -8.50
CA SER A 62 14.50 10.35 -8.75
C SER A 62 14.91 11.09 -7.47
N GLY A 63 14.70 10.47 -6.30
CA GLY A 63 15.05 11.04 -5.01
C GLY A 63 13.88 11.68 -4.27
N GLU A 64 12.69 11.66 -4.84
CA GLU A 64 11.50 12.20 -4.18
C GLU A 64 11.07 11.28 -3.05
N LYS A 65 10.90 11.84 -1.86
CA LYS A 65 10.52 11.09 -0.65
C LYS A 65 9.07 11.27 -0.27
N ASP A 66 8.42 12.31 -0.79
CA ASP A 66 7.02 12.62 -0.47
C ASP A 66 6.10 12.03 -1.52
N ILE A 67 5.50 10.89 -1.20
CA ILE A 67 4.61 10.18 -2.15
C ILE A 67 3.33 10.97 -2.43
N THR A 68 2.93 11.91 -1.59
CA THR A 68 1.74 12.72 -1.84
C THR A 68 1.90 13.65 -3.04
N ARG A 69 3.12 13.82 -3.53
CA ARG A 69 3.40 14.61 -4.74
C ARG A 69 3.18 13.80 -6.02
N TYR A 70 3.03 12.50 -5.89
CA TYR A 70 2.74 11.64 -7.04
C TYR A 70 1.30 11.88 -7.50
N GLU A 71 1.02 11.57 -8.78
CA GLU A 71 -0.33 11.65 -9.32
C GLU A 71 -1.30 10.81 -8.49
N GLY A 72 -2.37 11.41 -8.03
CA GLY A 72 -3.32 10.76 -7.13
C GLY A 72 -2.95 10.83 -5.66
N GLY A 73 -1.84 11.52 -5.34
CA GLY A 73 -1.38 11.68 -3.95
C GLY A 73 -2.11 12.80 -3.22
N SER A 74 -2.32 12.62 -1.92
CA SER A 74 -2.93 13.62 -1.04
C SER A 74 -2.56 13.35 0.41
N LYS A 75 -2.40 14.41 1.18
CA LYS A 75 -2.18 14.31 2.62
C LYS A 75 -3.42 13.83 3.38
N GLU A 76 -4.57 13.83 2.73
CA GLU A 76 -5.84 13.40 3.32
C GLU A 76 -6.13 11.91 3.15
N ILE A 77 -5.34 11.21 2.35
CA ILE A 77 -5.51 9.77 2.13
C ILE A 77 -4.86 9.01 3.29
N ASP A 78 -5.66 8.24 4.04
CA ASP A 78 -5.22 7.48 5.20
C ASP A 78 -5.99 6.15 5.29
N VAL A 79 -5.83 5.44 6.42
CA VAL A 79 -6.51 4.15 6.63
C VAL A 79 -8.04 4.30 6.59
N ASP A 80 -8.56 5.40 7.11
CA ASP A 80 -10.00 5.62 7.12
C ASP A 80 -10.55 5.81 5.70
N THR A 81 -9.77 6.43 4.81
CA THR A 81 -10.11 6.55 3.39
C THR A 81 -10.28 5.17 2.75
N VAL A 82 -9.35 4.26 3.03
CA VAL A 82 -9.41 2.88 2.52
C VAL A 82 -10.68 2.18 2.97
N ILE A 83 -11.00 2.31 4.24
CA ILE A 83 -12.19 1.69 4.84
C ILE A 83 -13.47 2.28 4.27
N GLU A 84 -13.56 3.60 4.16
CA GLU A 84 -14.74 4.28 3.63
C GLU A 84 -15.02 3.91 2.17
N ASN A 85 -13.99 3.80 1.35
CA ASN A 85 -14.14 3.43 -0.05
C ASN A 85 -14.55 1.98 -0.23
N GLY A 86 -14.13 1.10 0.67
CA GLY A 86 -14.52 -0.31 0.67
C GLY A 86 -14.14 -1.09 -0.59
N ASP A 87 -13.04 -0.70 -1.25
CA ASP A 87 -12.64 -1.28 -2.54
C ASP A 87 -11.32 -2.05 -2.46
N VAL A 88 -10.92 -2.50 -1.29
CA VAL A 88 -9.66 -3.24 -1.07
C VAL A 88 -9.95 -4.66 -0.60
N ASP A 89 -9.29 -5.62 -1.21
CA ASP A 89 -9.38 -7.03 -0.85
C ASP A 89 -8.30 -7.43 0.17
N LEU A 90 -7.12 -6.81 0.06
CA LEU A 90 -5.96 -7.15 0.90
C LEU A 90 -5.19 -5.89 1.28
N ALA A 91 -4.87 -5.77 2.56
CA ALA A 91 -3.99 -4.73 3.07
C ALA A 91 -2.66 -5.36 3.50
N VAL A 92 -1.56 -4.78 3.07
CA VAL A 92 -0.21 -5.24 3.43
C VAL A 92 0.43 -4.17 4.29
N ILE A 93 0.77 -4.52 5.53
CA ILE A 93 1.31 -3.59 6.52
C ILE A 93 2.82 -3.77 6.61
N MET A 94 3.57 -2.73 6.22
CA MET A 94 5.03 -2.73 6.21
C MET A 94 5.60 -1.49 6.88
N THR A 95 4.82 -0.88 7.77
CA THR A 95 5.26 0.29 8.52
C THR A 95 6.23 -0.12 9.63
N PRO A 96 7.22 0.73 9.97
CA PRO A 96 8.03 0.50 11.16
C PRO A 96 7.14 0.46 12.39
N THR A 97 7.34 -0.53 13.25
CA THR A 97 6.53 -0.70 14.45
C THR A 97 7.34 -0.45 15.70
N ASN A 98 6.77 0.29 16.63
CA ASN A 98 7.31 0.44 17.96
C ASN A 98 7.09 -0.87 18.71
N LYS A 99 8.16 -1.50 19.17
CA LYS A 99 8.11 -2.81 19.83
C LYS A 99 7.34 -2.81 21.15
N GLU A 100 7.27 -1.65 21.81
CA GLU A 100 6.56 -1.53 23.09
C GLU A 100 5.06 -1.32 22.92
N THR A 101 4.66 -0.53 21.91
CA THR A 101 3.26 -0.16 21.70
C THR A 101 2.56 -0.94 20.60
N GLY A 102 3.33 -1.50 19.65
CA GLY A 102 2.78 -2.14 18.45
C GLY A 102 2.28 -1.17 17.40
N GLU A 103 2.40 0.13 17.64
CA GLU A 103 1.90 1.16 16.74
C GLU A 103 2.98 1.61 15.71
N PRO A 104 2.60 2.06 14.53
CA PRO A 104 1.21 2.25 14.06
C PRO A 104 0.55 0.98 13.51
N GLY A 105 1.31 -0.08 13.29
CA GLY A 105 0.82 -1.31 12.67
C GLY A 105 -0.41 -1.90 13.33
N LEU A 106 -0.40 -2.00 14.65
CA LEU A 106 -1.50 -2.60 15.41
C LEU A 106 -2.81 -1.83 15.22
N GLY A 107 -2.75 -0.49 15.20
CA GLY A 107 -3.93 0.34 14.97
C GLY A 107 -4.51 0.15 13.57
N PHE A 108 -3.65 0.07 12.56
CA PHE A 108 -4.08 -0.22 11.18
C PHE A 108 -4.75 -1.59 11.09
N ILE A 109 -4.12 -2.62 11.69
CA ILE A 109 -4.64 -3.98 11.66
C ILE A 109 -6.03 -4.05 12.28
N ARG A 110 -6.23 -3.44 13.45
CA ARG A 110 -7.52 -3.42 14.12
C ARG A 110 -8.62 -2.79 13.28
N LYS A 111 -8.35 -1.63 12.69
CA LYS A 111 -9.32 -0.92 11.86
C LYS A 111 -9.67 -1.71 10.60
N LEU A 112 -8.66 -2.26 9.94
CA LEU A 112 -8.85 -3.00 8.69
C LEU A 112 -9.60 -4.32 8.92
N LEU A 113 -9.23 -5.08 9.92
CA LEU A 113 -9.94 -6.32 10.27
C LEU A 113 -11.37 -6.04 10.69
N GLY A 114 -11.59 -4.95 11.44
CA GLY A 114 -12.93 -4.52 11.84
C GLY A 114 -13.81 -4.17 10.63
N ALA A 115 -13.21 -3.77 9.52
CA ALA A 115 -13.92 -3.47 8.28
C ALA A 115 -14.03 -4.68 7.34
N GLY A 116 -13.56 -5.85 7.76
CA GLY A 116 -13.62 -7.07 6.96
C GLY A 116 -12.55 -7.19 5.88
N ILE A 117 -11.49 -6.40 5.97
CA ILE A 117 -10.38 -6.43 5.01
C ILE A 117 -9.31 -7.41 5.51
N ASN A 118 -8.86 -8.30 4.62
CA ASN A 118 -7.78 -9.23 4.95
C ASN A 118 -6.46 -8.46 5.12
N VAL A 119 -5.67 -8.86 6.10
CA VAL A 119 -4.42 -8.16 6.44
C VAL A 119 -3.25 -9.14 6.46
N VAL A 120 -2.16 -8.72 5.81
CA VAL A 120 -0.86 -9.41 5.90
C VAL A 120 0.14 -8.37 6.43
N THR A 121 0.99 -8.76 7.35
CA THR A 121 1.99 -7.85 7.91
C THR A 121 3.37 -8.49 7.90
N SER A 122 4.39 -7.67 7.60
CA SER A 122 5.79 -8.05 7.77
C SER A 122 6.27 -7.70 9.19
N ASP A 123 5.41 -7.07 9.96
CA ASP A 123 5.69 -6.63 11.31
C ASP A 123 5.75 -7.83 12.26
N LYS A 124 6.74 -7.84 13.10
CA LYS A 124 6.96 -8.95 14.03
C LYS A 124 6.72 -8.55 15.47
#